data_a3c6ad3bdd52836527671f86cfce06a5
#
_entry.id   a3c6ad3bdd52836527671f86cfce06a5
#
_cell.length_a   1.000
_cell.length_b   1.000
_cell.length_c   1.000
_cell.angle_alpha   90.00
_cell.angle_beta   90.00
_cell.angle_gamma   90.00
#
_symmetry.space_group_name_H-M   'P 1'
#
loop_
_entity.id
_entity.type
_entity.pdbx_description
1 polymer ?
#
loop_
_entity_poly.entity_id
_entity_poly.type
_entity_poly.pdbx_seq_one_letter_code
_entity_poly.pdbx_strand_id
1 'polypeptide(L)'
;MSEYLEVTIDVFDEAGQRAQVLRGLPVRSLIDEVLREFSGLEKSTIDAYALYLKDGNKLLDPALSLVEQGVTDQDELVFGWAQTSRTPGRLVITGSRTAVLRDEQSGRMFPIDWQPAVIGRPHTDPALNRLLAVDVSGFANSRRVSRRHAQITERDGHYFLESLSPHNPTYVDGGQVVGKRPLQSGNRLSLGGSGITLVFNLT
;
A
#
# COMPACT_ATOMS: atom_id res chain seq x y z
N MET A 1 35.82 -9.76 9.04
CA MET A 1 34.38 -9.83 8.74
C MET A 1 33.99 -8.52 8.10
N SER A 2 33.19 -8.54 7.03
CA SER A 2 32.72 -7.32 6.40
C SER A 2 31.91 -6.50 7.41
N GLU A 3 32.07 -5.18 7.41
CA GLU A 3 31.30 -4.24 8.23
C GLU A 3 29.86 -4.10 7.71
N TYR A 4 29.61 -4.55 6.49
CA TYR A 4 28.34 -4.47 5.78
C TYR A 4 27.73 -5.84 5.57
N LEU A 5 26.39 -5.88 5.53
CA LEU A 5 25.57 -6.97 5.00
C LEU A 5 25.13 -6.63 3.57
N GLU A 6 25.21 -7.59 2.66
CA GLU A 6 24.60 -7.48 1.34
C GLU A 6 23.20 -8.09 1.38
N VAL A 7 22.18 -7.27 1.27
CA VAL A 7 20.78 -7.68 1.28
C VAL A 7 20.06 -7.18 0.03
N THR A 8 18.97 -7.84 -0.34
CA THR A 8 18.06 -7.32 -1.37
C THR A 8 16.82 -6.76 -0.67
N ILE A 9 16.42 -5.54 -0.99
CA ILE A 9 15.25 -4.90 -0.40
C ILE A 9 14.19 -4.71 -1.48
N ASP A 10 13.09 -5.45 -1.39
CA ASP A 10 11.87 -5.20 -2.17
C ASP A 10 11.15 -4.01 -1.54
N VAL A 11 10.87 -2.97 -2.30
CA VAL A 11 10.10 -1.83 -1.82
C VAL A 11 8.64 -2.01 -2.27
N PHE A 12 7.78 -2.36 -1.34
CA PHE A 12 6.38 -2.77 -1.60
C PHE A 12 6.32 -3.98 -2.55
N ASP A 13 5.80 -3.78 -3.76
CA ASP A 13 5.65 -4.83 -4.78
C ASP A 13 6.70 -4.72 -5.90
N GLU A 14 7.68 -3.84 -5.76
CA GLU A 14 8.74 -3.67 -6.75
C GLU A 14 9.93 -4.58 -6.46
N ALA A 15 10.49 -5.16 -7.52
CA ALA A 15 11.62 -6.07 -7.43
C ALA A 15 12.82 -5.39 -6.76
N GLY A 16 13.42 -6.11 -5.84
CA GLY A 16 14.40 -5.62 -4.92
C GLY A 16 15.66 -5.02 -5.52
N GLN A 17 16.11 -3.98 -4.88
CA GLN A 17 17.44 -3.41 -5.12
C GLN A 17 18.45 -4.01 -4.14
N ARG A 18 19.65 -4.31 -4.63
CA ARG A 18 20.74 -4.73 -3.75
C ARG A 18 21.22 -3.53 -2.93
N ALA A 19 21.32 -3.73 -1.64
CA ALA A 19 21.78 -2.72 -0.69
C ALA A 19 22.91 -3.28 0.18
N GLN A 20 23.90 -2.43 0.46
CA GLN A 20 24.92 -2.69 1.48
C GLN A 20 24.52 -1.94 2.74
N VAL A 21 24.17 -2.67 3.79
CA VAL A 21 23.67 -2.12 5.05
C VAL A 21 24.69 -2.38 6.15
N LEU A 22 25.02 -1.38 6.94
CA LEU A 22 25.87 -1.53 8.12
C LEU A 22 25.27 -2.57 9.08
N ARG A 23 26.07 -3.56 9.50
CA ARG A 23 25.61 -4.67 10.36
C ARG A 23 24.95 -4.23 11.65
N GLY A 24 25.44 -3.13 12.23
CA GLY A 24 24.91 -2.57 13.49
C GLY A 24 23.83 -1.50 13.31
N LEU A 25 23.40 -1.20 12.09
CA LEU A 25 22.38 -0.19 11.84
C LEU A 25 21.02 -0.69 12.35
N PRO A 26 20.33 0.04 13.26
CA PRO A 26 18.97 -0.31 13.65
C PRO A 26 18.02 -0.31 12.44
N VAL A 27 17.07 -1.22 12.42
CA VAL A 27 16.07 -1.35 11.34
C VAL A 27 15.30 -0.03 11.13
N ARG A 28 15.01 0.71 12.20
CA ARG A 28 14.38 2.04 12.10
C ARG A 28 15.20 3.02 11.25
N SER A 29 16.52 3.02 11.39
CA SER A 29 17.39 3.88 10.60
C SER A 29 17.42 3.46 9.14
N LEU A 30 17.36 2.16 8.86
CA LEU A 30 17.26 1.65 7.50
C LEU A 30 15.91 2.04 6.85
N ILE A 31 14.81 2.00 7.62
CA ILE A 31 13.50 2.50 7.17
C ILE A 31 13.59 3.98 6.80
N ASP A 32 14.26 4.81 7.62
CA ASP A 32 14.49 6.23 7.34
C ASP A 32 15.28 6.44 6.03
N GLU A 33 16.30 5.64 5.78
CA GLU A 33 17.10 5.74 4.56
C GLU A 33 16.28 5.38 3.31
N VAL A 34 15.51 4.30 3.37
CA VAL A 34 14.59 3.92 2.28
C VAL A 34 13.59 5.05 2.00
N LEU A 35 13.02 5.66 3.05
CA LEU A 35 12.10 6.78 2.91
C LEU A 35 12.74 8.05 2.31
N ARG A 36 14.04 8.25 2.52
CA ARG A 36 14.77 9.37 1.91
C ARG A 36 15.05 9.15 0.43
N GLU A 37 15.35 7.91 0.05
CA GLU A 37 15.66 7.55 -1.33
C GLU A 37 14.42 7.57 -2.21
N PHE A 38 13.29 7.12 -1.66
CA PHE A 38 12.01 7.06 -2.39
C PHE A 38 11.17 8.32 -2.09
N SER A 39 11.29 9.32 -2.96
CA SER A 39 10.66 10.65 -2.80
C SER A 39 9.12 10.67 -2.81
N GLY A 40 8.48 9.54 -3.15
CA GLY A 40 7.01 9.38 -3.16
C GLY A 40 6.42 8.85 -1.84
N LEU A 41 7.26 8.53 -0.84
CA LEU A 41 6.80 8.02 0.45
C LEU A 41 6.60 9.16 1.45
N GLU A 42 5.49 9.12 2.21
CA GLU A 42 5.23 10.12 3.26
C GLU A 42 6.22 9.96 4.42
N LYS A 43 7.10 10.94 4.57
CA LYS A 43 8.11 10.97 5.66
C LYS A 43 7.52 11.26 7.04
N SER A 44 6.28 11.75 7.11
CA SER A 44 5.64 12.16 8.36
C SER A 44 5.15 11.01 9.25
N THR A 45 5.14 9.79 8.74
CA THR A 45 4.60 8.62 9.44
C THR A 45 5.55 7.42 9.35
N ILE A 46 6.79 7.58 9.81
CA ILE A 46 7.79 6.48 9.80
C ILE A 46 7.26 5.20 10.46
N ASP A 47 6.47 5.33 11.50
CA ASP A 47 5.86 4.20 12.20
C ASP A 47 4.76 3.48 11.38
N ALA A 48 4.39 4.04 10.23
CA ALA A 48 3.51 3.37 9.27
C ALA A 48 4.24 2.33 8.41
N TYR A 49 5.57 2.29 8.45
CA TYR A 49 6.39 1.41 7.63
C TYR A 49 7.14 0.39 8.48
N ALA A 50 7.43 -0.75 7.87
CA ALA A 50 8.20 -1.82 8.49
C ALA A 50 9.05 -2.57 7.48
N LEU A 51 10.06 -3.24 7.97
CA LEU A 51 10.86 -4.21 7.23
C LEU A 51 10.50 -5.62 7.68
N TYR A 52 10.40 -6.50 6.73
CA TYR A 52 10.15 -7.92 6.93
C TYR A 52 11.26 -8.73 6.29
N LEU A 53 11.68 -9.80 6.93
CA LEU A 53 12.45 -10.85 6.26
C LEU A 53 11.49 -11.59 5.33
N LYS A 54 11.81 -11.66 4.04
CA LYS A 54 10.90 -12.23 3.01
C LYS A 54 10.65 -13.70 3.25
N ASP A 55 11.68 -14.43 3.66
CA ASP A 55 11.52 -15.81 4.11
C ASP A 55 10.77 -15.85 5.46
N GLY A 56 9.64 -16.55 5.46
CA GLY A 56 8.76 -16.64 6.62
C GLY A 56 7.97 -15.36 6.95
N ASN A 57 8.07 -14.29 6.16
CA ASN A 57 7.36 -13.00 6.38
C ASN A 57 7.52 -12.46 7.81
N LYS A 58 8.74 -12.61 8.38
CA LYS A 58 9.03 -12.22 9.76
C LYS A 58 9.19 -10.71 9.88
N LEU A 59 8.35 -10.07 10.69
CA LEU A 59 8.51 -8.66 11.04
C LEU A 59 9.83 -8.44 11.80
N LEU A 60 10.61 -7.45 11.37
CA LEU A 60 11.83 -7.04 12.04
C LEU A 60 11.55 -5.95 13.07
N ASP A 61 12.13 -6.09 14.27
CA ASP A 61 12.01 -5.09 15.33
C ASP A 61 12.77 -3.81 14.92
N PRO A 62 12.12 -2.64 14.90
CA PRO A 62 12.74 -1.40 14.49
C PRO A 62 13.88 -0.94 15.42
N ALA A 63 13.93 -1.39 16.68
CA ALA A 63 14.94 -1.01 17.65
C ALA A 63 16.24 -1.82 17.54
N LEU A 64 16.19 -3.00 16.92
CA LEU A 64 17.32 -3.91 16.77
C LEU A 64 17.96 -3.78 15.38
N SER A 65 19.25 -4.14 15.29
CA SER A 65 19.93 -4.24 13.98
C SER A 65 19.52 -5.51 13.24
N LEU A 66 19.83 -5.57 11.93
CA LEU A 66 19.55 -6.75 11.11
C LEU A 66 20.25 -8.01 11.64
N VAL A 67 21.51 -7.85 12.08
CA VAL A 67 22.31 -8.99 12.60
C VAL A 67 21.75 -9.55 13.89
N GLU A 68 21.31 -8.69 14.81
CA GLU A 68 20.70 -9.13 16.08
C GLU A 68 19.41 -9.93 15.85
N GLN A 69 18.81 -9.80 14.68
CA GLN A 69 17.58 -10.50 14.30
C GLN A 69 17.81 -11.71 13.41
N GLY A 70 19.08 -12.04 13.16
CA GLY A 70 19.50 -13.23 12.43
C GLY A 70 19.50 -13.05 10.91
N VAL A 71 19.44 -11.81 10.41
CA VAL A 71 19.58 -11.53 8.97
C VAL A 71 21.03 -11.72 8.56
N THR A 72 21.22 -12.40 7.44
CA THR A 72 22.54 -12.78 6.88
C THR A 72 22.74 -12.16 5.50
N ASP A 73 23.94 -12.32 4.94
CA ASP A 73 24.22 -11.91 3.55
C ASP A 73 23.31 -12.67 2.58
N GLN A 74 22.81 -11.96 1.58
CA GLN A 74 21.91 -12.42 0.52
C GLN A 74 20.44 -12.64 0.96
N ASP A 75 20.10 -12.36 2.20
CA ASP A 75 18.70 -12.37 2.60
C ASP A 75 17.89 -11.30 1.85
N GLU A 76 16.64 -11.62 1.58
CA GLU A 76 15.71 -10.73 0.94
C GLU A 76 14.78 -10.09 1.99
N LEU A 77 14.75 -8.76 1.99
CA LEU A 77 13.90 -7.96 2.86
C LEU A 77 12.75 -7.37 2.05
N VAL A 78 11.63 -7.15 2.71
CA VAL A 78 10.48 -6.45 2.13
C VAL A 78 10.20 -5.21 2.97
N PHE A 79 10.35 -4.05 2.35
CA PHE A 79 9.88 -2.78 2.91
C PHE A 79 8.41 -2.59 2.55
N GLY A 80 7.58 -2.40 3.54
CA GLY A 80 6.13 -2.25 3.34
C GLY A 80 5.46 -1.56 4.51
N TRP A 81 4.14 -1.59 4.53
CA TRP A 81 3.37 -1.03 5.63
C TRP A 81 3.60 -1.84 6.91
N ALA A 82 3.82 -1.13 8.02
CA ALA A 82 3.85 -1.77 9.33
C ALA A 82 2.52 -2.48 9.54
N GLN A 83 2.59 -3.80 9.70
CA GLN A 83 1.47 -4.56 10.24
C GLN A 83 1.42 -4.25 11.74
N THR A 84 0.88 -3.09 12.09
CA THR A 84 0.50 -2.89 13.47
C THR A 84 -0.44 -4.05 13.82
N SER A 85 -0.28 -4.65 15.00
CA SER A 85 -1.10 -5.76 15.52
C SER A 85 -2.61 -5.45 15.59
N ARG A 86 -2.97 -4.25 15.22
CA ARG A 86 -4.26 -3.78 14.77
C ARG A 86 -4.19 -3.63 13.24
N THR A 87 -4.38 -4.73 12.51
CA THR A 87 -5.03 -4.59 11.20
C THR A 87 -6.22 -3.68 11.47
N PRO A 88 -6.31 -2.48 10.87
CA PRO A 88 -7.48 -1.65 11.06
C PRO A 88 -8.68 -2.53 10.77
N GLY A 89 -9.49 -2.81 11.80
CA GLY A 89 -10.69 -3.60 11.60
C GLY A 89 -11.51 -2.89 10.54
N ARG A 90 -12.24 -3.65 9.73
CA ARG A 90 -13.27 -3.06 8.90
C ARG A 90 -14.20 -2.26 9.79
N LEU A 91 -14.25 -0.95 9.61
CA LEU A 91 -15.29 -0.12 10.18
C LEU A 91 -16.41 -0.08 9.17
N VAL A 92 -17.56 -0.65 9.52
CA VAL A 92 -18.75 -0.62 8.65
C VAL A 92 -19.18 0.84 8.47
N ILE A 93 -19.41 1.25 7.23
CA ILE A 93 -19.92 2.58 6.91
C ILE A 93 -21.43 2.53 7.11
N THR A 94 -21.92 3.24 8.13
CA THR A 94 -23.36 3.25 8.51
C THR A 94 -24.09 4.50 8.03
N GLY A 95 -23.50 5.22 7.08
CA GLY A 95 -24.10 6.44 6.52
C GLY A 95 -25.41 6.18 5.75
N SER A 96 -26.21 7.23 5.57
CA SER A 96 -27.46 7.18 4.80
C SER A 96 -27.25 7.08 3.28
N ARG A 97 -26.02 7.18 2.81
CA ARG A 97 -25.65 7.10 1.40
C ARG A 97 -24.73 5.91 1.18
N THR A 98 -25.02 5.12 0.15
CA THR A 98 -24.17 4.01 -0.26
C THR A 98 -23.18 4.50 -1.30
N ALA A 99 -21.89 4.23 -1.07
CA ALA A 99 -20.84 4.52 -2.03
C ALA A 99 -20.51 3.27 -2.86
N VAL A 100 -20.35 3.47 -4.16
CA VAL A 100 -20.04 2.41 -5.12
C VAL A 100 -18.98 2.88 -6.08
N LEU A 101 -17.98 2.04 -6.34
CA LEU A 101 -17.09 2.20 -7.49
C LEU A 101 -17.60 1.33 -8.63
N ARG A 102 -17.76 1.91 -9.82
CA ARG A 102 -18.16 1.21 -11.03
C ARG A 102 -17.03 1.25 -12.05
N ASP A 103 -16.61 0.07 -12.52
CA ASP A 103 -15.68 0.03 -13.65
C ASP A 103 -16.30 0.62 -14.90
N GLU A 104 -15.60 1.54 -15.52
CA GLU A 104 -16.11 2.28 -16.68
C GLU A 104 -16.28 1.38 -17.90
N GLN A 105 -15.40 0.41 -18.05
CA GLN A 105 -15.35 -0.43 -19.25
C GLN A 105 -16.34 -1.61 -19.17
N SER A 106 -16.36 -2.33 -18.05
CA SER A 106 -17.21 -3.53 -17.89
C SER A 106 -18.53 -3.24 -17.19
N GLY A 107 -18.66 -2.09 -16.52
CA GLY A 107 -19.80 -1.76 -15.68
C GLY A 107 -19.84 -2.52 -14.34
N ARG A 108 -18.83 -3.32 -14.02
CA ARG A 108 -18.76 -4.05 -12.75
C ARG A 108 -18.79 -3.09 -11.58
N MET A 109 -19.59 -3.42 -10.58
CA MET A 109 -19.82 -2.59 -9.40
C MET A 109 -19.11 -3.18 -8.17
N PHE A 110 -18.54 -2.28 -7.35
CA PHE A 110 -17.84 -2.61 -6.10
C PHE A 110 -18.42 -1.73 -4.99
N PRO A 111 -19.26 -2.27 -4.13
CA PRO A 111 -19.78 -1.54 -2.97
C PRO A 111 -18.64 -1.15 -2.01
N ILE A 112 -18.74 0.04 -1.43
CA ILE A 112 -17.83 0.54 -0.40
C ILE A 112 -18.58 0.53 0.94
N ASP A 113 -18.64 -0.65 1.54
CA ASP A 113 -19.45 -0.90 2.75
C ASP A 113 -18.63 -0.77 4.04
N TRP A 114 -17.32 -0.66 3.93
CA TRP A 114 -16.40 -0.52 5.07
C TRP A 114 -15.24 0.40 4.76
N GLN A 115 -14.56 0.85 5.82
CA GLN A 115 -13.35 1.64 5.72
C GLN A 115 -12.22 1.07 6.64
N PRO A 116 -10.95 1.28 6.27
CA PRO A 116 -10.52 1.74 4.96
C PRO A 116 -10.86 0.70 3.87
N ALA A 117 -11.42 1.14 2.75
CA ALA A 117 -11.75 0.30 1.61
C ALA A 117 -10.58 0.32 0.62
N VAL A 118 -9.80 -0.74 0.59
CA VAL A 118 -8.59 -0.84 -0.25
C VAL A 118 -8.98 -1.22 -1.68
N ILE A 119 -8.32 -0.58 -2.63
CA ILE A 119 -8.37 -0.84 -4.07
C ILE A 119 -7.01 -1.42 -4.47
N GLY A 120 -6.99 -2.58 -5.13
CA GLY A 120 -5.74 -3.17 -5.57
C GLY A 120 -5.87 -4.63 -6.00
N ARG A 121 -4.73 -5.30 -6.12
CA ARG A 121 -4.69 -6.75 -6.38
C ARG A 121 -4.73 -7.52 -5.05
N PRO A 122 -5.27 -8.73 -5.03
CA PRO A 122 -5.21 -9.56 -3.83
C PRO A 122 -3.76 -9.97 -3.51
N HIS A 123 -3.46 -10.07 -2.24
CA HIS A 123 -2.25 -10.70 -1.72
C HIS A 123 -2.40 -12.21 -1.72
N THR A 124 -1.28 -12.95 -1.81
CA THR A 124 -1.27 -14.42 -1.70
C THR A 124 -1.72 -14.89 -0.32
N ASP A 125 -1.43 -14.12 0.73
CA ASP A 125 -1.97 -14.35 2.07
C ASP A 125 -3.39 -13.77 2.17
N PRO A 126 -4.43 -14.61 2.37
CA PRO A 126 -5.82 -14.13 2.50
C PRO A 126 -6.04 -13.18 3.67
N ALA A 127 -5.24 -13.27 4.74
CA ALA A 127 -5.38 -12.39 5.90
C ALA A 127 -5.12 -10.92 5.55
N LEU A 128 -4.26 -10.66 4.56
CA LEU A 128 -3.93 -9.32 4.09
C LEU A 128 -5.01 -8.74 3.14
N ASN A 129 -5.94 -9.57 2.67
CA ASN A 129 -7.04 -9.13 1.79
C ASN A 129 -8.28 -8.64 2.56
N ARG A 130 -8.24 -8.61 3.88
CA ARG A 130 -9.38 -8.25 4.72
C ARG A 130 -9.97 -6.87 4.41
N LEU A 131 -9.12 -5.92 3.99
CA LEU A 131 -9.53 -4.56 3.65
C LEU A 131 -9.79 -4.35 2.16
N LEU A 132 -9.49 -5.35 1.31
CA LEU A 132 -9.65 -5.26 -0.13
C LEU A 132 -11.15 -5.21 -0.48
N ALA A 133 -11.60 -4.02 -0.91
CA ALA A 133 -12.96 -3.77 -1.36
C ALA A 133 -13.07 -3.90 -2.88
N VAL A 134 -12.02 -3.52 -3.60
CA VAL A 134 -11.98 -3.55 -5.06
C VAL A 134 -10.81 -4.42 -5.50
N ASP A 135 -11.12 -5.67 -5.83
CA ASP A 135 -10.16 -6.60 -6.42
C ASP A 135 -10.08 -6.37 -7.93
N VAL A 136 -8.92 -5.90 -8.38
CA VAL A 136 -8.66 -5.63 -9.81
C VAL A 136 -7.92 -6.76 -10.52
N SER A 137 -7.72 -7.93 -9.90
CA SER A 137 -6.96 -9.04 -10.49
C SER A 137 -7.57 -9.55 -11.80
N GLY A 138 -8.89 -9.46 -11.95
CA GLY A 138 -9.61 -9.87 -13.17
C GLY A 138 -9.56 -8.85 -14.32
N PHE A 139 -8.91 -7.70 -14.15
CA PHE A 139 -8.84 -6.68 -15.20
C PHE A 139 -7.60 -6.88 -16.09
N ALA A 140 -7.71 -6.47 -17.35
CA ALA A 140 -6.55 -6.35 -18.22
C ALA A 140 -5.53 -5.38 -17.59
N ASN A 141 -4.23 -5.71 -17.72
CA ASN A 141 -3.13 -4.92 -17.14
C ASN A 141 -3.15 -4.75 -15.60
N SER A 142 -3.91 -5.57 -14.87
CA SER A 142 -3.96 -5.54 -13.40
C SER A 142 -2.57 -5.64 -12.76
N ARG A 143 -1.59 -6.29 -13.42
CA ARG A 143 -0.21 -6.40 -12.95
C ARG A 143 0.47 -5.05 -12.74
N ARG A 144 -0.02 -3.97 -13.37
CA ARG A 144 0.45 -2.60 -13.17
C ARG A 144 -0.20 -1.90 -11.98
N VAL A 145 -1.10 -2.57 -11.28
CA VAL A 145 -1.76 -2.05 -10.07
C VAL A 145 -1.14 -2.73 -8.85
N SER A 146 -0.75 -1.96 -7.86
CA SER A 146 -0.21 -2.47 -6.59
C SER A 146 -1.26 -3.25 -5.81
N ARG A 147 -0.85 -4.14 -4.88
CA ARG A 147 -1.77 -4.89 -4.01
C ARG A 147 -2.58 -3.95 -3.11
N ARG A 148 -1.94 -2.90 -2.64
CA ARG A 148 -2.58 -1.78 -1.93
C ARG A 148 -2.32 -0.51 -2.73
N HIS A 149 -3.13 -0.28 -3.78
CA HIS A 149 -2.89 0.80 -4.73
C HIS A 149 -3.46 2.13 -4.23
N ALA A 150 -4.68 2.11 -3.71
CA ALA A 150 -5.35 3.24 -3.12
C ALA A 150 -6.31 2.77 -2.02
N GLN A 151 -6.80 3.70 -1.21
CA GLN A 151 -7.85 3.42 -0.22
C GLN A 151 -8.89 4.52 -0.21
N ILE A 152 -10.12 4.14 0.14
CA ILE A 152 -11.21 5.07 0.41
C ILE A 152 -11.52 5.02 1.90
N THR A 153 -11.66 6.19 2.50
CA THR A 153 -12.14 6.39 3.88
C THR A 153 -13.37 7.29 3.85
N GLU A 154 -14.24 7.13 4.84
CA GLU A 154 -15.40 7.97 5.04
C GLU A 154 -15.26 8.73 6.36
N ARG A 155 -15.68 9.99 6.39
CA ARG A 155 -15.81 10.79 7.59
C ARG A 155 -16.98 11.75 7.44
N ASP A 156 -17.92 11.68 8.37
CA ASP A 156 -19.09 12.56 8.45
C ASP A 156 -19.90 12.62 7.12
N GLY A 157 -20.06 11.47 6.45
CA GLY A 157 -20.76 11.36 5.17
C GLY A 157 -19.94 11.80 3.95
N HIS A 158 -18.68 12.17 4.12
CA HIS A 158 -17.76 12.55 3.08
C HIS A 158 -16.73 11.45 2.82
N TYR A 159 -16.48 11.15 1.56
CA TYR A 159 -15.52 10.13 1.14
C TYR A 159 -14.22 10.76 0.67
N PHE A 160 -13.11 10.13 1.01
CA PHE A 160 -11.77 10.58 0.67
C PHE A 160 -10.97 9.44 0.06
N LEU A 161 -10.26 9.74 -1.03
CA LEU A 161 -9.31 8.83 -1.67
C LEU A 161 -7.89 9.20 -1.27
N GLU A 162 -7.08 8.20 -1.00
CA GLU A 162 -5.65 8.32 -0.75
C GLU A 162 -4.89 7.33 -1.62
N SER A 163 -3.85 7.79 -2.32
CA SER A 163 -2.96 6.92 -3.10
C SER A 163 -1.97 6.26 -2.15
N LEU A 164 -1.89 4.93 -2.19
CA LEU A 164 -0.98 4.14 -1.35
C LEU A 164 0.24 3.63 -2.14
N SER A 165 0.20 3.75 -3.46
CA SER A 165 1.28 3.29 -4.33
C SER A 165 2.22 4.45 -4.68
N PRO A 166 3.48 4.42 -4.24
CA PRO A 166 4.42 5.52 -4.47
C PRO A 166 4.85 5.65 -5.94
N HIS A 167 4.96 4.53 -6.66
CA HIS A 167 5.45 4.52 -8.05
C HIS A 167 4.35 4.49 -9.11
N ASN A 168 3.14 4.09 -8.72
CA ASN A 168 1.97 4.07 -9.58
C ASN A 168 0.86 4.93 -8.98
N PRO A 169 0.93 6.26 -9.14
CA PRO A 169 -0.01 7.16 -8.48
C PRO A 169 -1.45 6.96 -8.97
N THR A 170 -2.40 7.23 -8.10
CA THR A 170 -3.82 7.29 -8.46
C THR A 170 -4.16 8.70 -8.94
N TYR A 171 -5.08 8.80 -9.90
CA TYR A 171 -5.58 10.07 -10.41
C TYR A 171 -7.08 10.17 -10.19
N VAL A 172 -7.57 11.37 -9.92
CA VAL A 172 -9.01 11.70 -9.91
C VAL A 172 -9.26 12.79 -10.94
N ASP A 173 -10.08 12.50 -11.94
CA ASP A 173 -10.39 13.39 -13.07
C ASP A 173 -9.13 13.93 -13.75
N GLY A 174 -8.12 13.08 -13.91
CA GLY A 174 -6.83 13.41 -14.51
C GLY A 174 -5.83 14.12 -13.59
N GLY A 175 -6.23 14.56 -12.41
CA GLY A 175 -5.33 15.16 -11.41
C GLY A 175 -4.75 14.10 -10.47
N GLN A 176 -3.42 14.09 -10.30
CA GLN A 176 -2.75 13.18 -9.38
C GLN A 176 -3.22 13.39 -7.94
N VAL A 177 -3.45 12.29 -7.22
CA VAL A 177 -3.83 12.31 -5.81
C VAL A 177 -2.57 12.44 -4.97
N VAL A 178 -2.49 13.55 -4.22
CA VAL A 178 -1.45 13.81 -3.22
C VAL A 178 -2.16 13.92 -1.87
N GLY A 179 -1.79 13.06 -0.91
CA GLY A 179 -2.50 12.96 0.36
C GLY A 179 -3.94 12.51 0.21
N LYS A 180 -4.83 13.03 1.05
CA LYS A 180 -6.27 12.72 1.03
C LYS A 180 -7.04 13.68 0.12
N ARG A 181 -7.70 13.14 -0.90
CA ARG A 181 -8.52 13.90 -1.84
C ARG A 181 -10.01 13.59 -1.63
N PRO A 182 -10.86 14.61 -1.44
CA PRO A 182 -12.31 14.39 -1.35
C PRO A 182 -12.87 13.86 -2.66
N LEU A 183 -13.83 12.93 -2.56
CA LEU A 183 -14.56 12.35 -3.67
C LEU A 183 -15.96 12.90 -3.77
N GLN A 184 -16.39 13.15 -5.00
CA GLN A 184 -17.77 13.51 -5.35
C GLN A 184 -18.34 12.47 -6.32
N SER A 185 -19.66 12.28 -6.28
CA SER A 185 -20.32 11.38 -7.23
C SER A 185 -20.01 11.80 -8.68
N GLY A 186 -19.60 10.84 -9.51
CA GLY A 186 -19.15 11.05 -10.86
C GLY A 186 -17.63 11.16 -11.02
N ASN A 187 -16.84 11.30 -9.95
CA ASN A 187 -15.39 11.35 -10.09
C ASN A 187 -14.83 10.05 -10.71
N ARG A 188 -13.86 10.20 -11.61
CA ARG A 188 -13.19 9.12 -12.34
C ARG A 188 -11.82 8.86 -11.71
N LEU A 189 -11.64 7.68 -11.17
CA LEU A 189 -10.40 7.23 -10.52
C LEU A 189 -9.61 6.39 -11.52
N SER A 190 -8.41 6.83 -11.91
CA SER A 190 -7.51 6.05 -12.76
C SER A 190 -6.37 5.48 -11.93
N LEU A 191 -6.12 4.16 -12.08
CA LEU A 191 -5.14 3.42 -11.28
C LEU A 191 -3.80 3.35 -12.03
N GLY A 192 -2.93 4.33 -11.82
CA GLY A 192 -1.63 4.42 -12.47
C GLY A 192 -1.74 4.37 -13.99
N GLY A 193 -0.72 3.78 -14.64
CA GLY A 193 -0.71 3.54 -16.09
C GLY A 193 -1.40 2.24 -16.53
N SER A 194 -2.31 1.67 -15.71
CA SER A 194 -2.97 0.38 -16.02
C SER A 194 -4.08 0.48 -17.06
N GLY A 195 -4.64 1.67 -17.26
CA GLY A 195 -5.85 1.90 -18.07
C GLY A 195 -7.15 1.55 -17.36
N ILE A 196 -7.10 1.10 -16.09
CA ILE A 196 -8.29 0.82 -15.29
C ILE A 196 -8.84 2.15 -14.76
N THR A 197 -10.10 2.43 -15.07
CA THR A 197 -10.82 3.61 -14.60
C THR A 197 -12.10 3.20 -13.89
N LEU A 198 -12.23 3.66 -12.64
CA LEU A 198 -13.40 3.42 -11.80
C LEU A 198 -14.14 4.73 -11.59
N VAL A 199 -15.46 4.71 -11.67
CA VAL A 199 -16.32 5.88 -11.42
C VAL A 199 -16.90 5.75 -10.01
N PHE A 200 -16.67 6.75 -9.19
CA PHE A 200 -17.23 6.84 -7.85
C PHE A 200 -18.65 7.38 -7.91
N ASN A 201 -19.60 6.71 -7.27
CA ASN A 201 -21.00 7.11 -7.20
C ASN A 201 -21.51 7.03 -5.76
N LEU A 202 -22.35 8.00 -5.41
CA LEU A 202 -23.15 8.01 -4.17
C LEU A 202 -24.61 7.83 -4.54
N THR A 203 -25.25 6.87 -3.90
CA THR A 203 -26.69 6.57 -4.05
C THR A 203 -27.42 6.79 -2.73
#